data_13eb0fec1e566ed385728f3c74a70da9
#
_entry.id   13eb0fec1e566ed385728f3c74a70da9
#
_cell.length_a   1.000
_cell.length_b   1.000
_cell.length_c   1.000
_cell.angle_alpha   90.00
_cell.angle_beta   90.00
_cell.angle_gamma   90.00
#
_symmetry.space_group_name_H-M   'P 1'
#
loop_
_entity.id
_entity.type
_entity.pdbx_description
1 polymer ?
#
loop_
_entity_poly.entity_id
_entity_poly.type
_entity_poly.pdbx_seq_one_letter_code
_entity_poly.pdbx_strand_id
1 'polypeptide(L)'
;MNLGPQHPAAHGVLRLILELDGEVVQRADPHIGLLHRGTEKLIEHKTYLQALPYFDRLDYVAPMNQEHAFALATEKLLGITPPPRAQVIRVAFAELGRIVNHLLNITTFALDVGAITPALWGFEERERGMVFYERASGARLHANYFRPGGVAMDIDDALADDMAAWASGPLKKCIDDLTELLAENRIFKQRTVDIGVVSRADAQAWGFSGPMLRASGVAWDLRKAQPYDGYDTYDFDIPVGKTGDCYARFLVRMEEMRQSAWIMLQALGQLTPGPVMTENRKVAPPPRAEMKRSMEATIHHFKLFTEGYHVPEGQTYTAVEAPKGEFGVWLVADGTNRPWRCRIRAPGFAHLQALDFMSRGHMLADTVAIIGSLDIVFGEIDR
;
A
#
# COMPACT_ATOMS: atom_id res chain seq x y z
N MET A 1 12.61 -24.27 17.33
CA MET A 1 12.55 -22.98 18.04
C MET A 1 11.30 -22.22 17.62
N ASN A 2 10.65 -21.45 18.52
CA ASN A 2 9.57 -20.51 18.15
C ASN A 2 10.13 -19.08 18.14
N LEU A 3 9.94 -18.37 17.03
CA LEU A 3 10.19 -16.94 16.91
C LEU A 3 8.83 -16.24 16.80
N GLY A 4 8.50 -15.42 17.79
CA GLY A 4 7.18 -14.78 17.90
C GLY A 4 6.06 -15.68 18.47
N PRO A 5 4.83 -15.13 18.64
CA PRO A 5 4.41 -13.80 18.17
C PRO A 5 4.99 -12.61 18.96
N GLN A 6 5.40 -12.80 20.22
CA GLN A 6 6.01 -11.75 21.03
C GLN A 6 7.52 -11.71 20.73
N HIS A 7 7.88 -11.04 19.65
CA HIS A 7 9.26 -10.76 19.23
C HIS A 7 9.26 -9.52 18.31
N PRO A 8 10.24 -8.60 18.42
CA PRO A 8 10.27 -7.40 17.57
C PRO A 8 10.18 -7.70 16.07
N ALA A 9 10.94 -8.68 15.58
CA ALA A 9 10.94 -9.08 14.17
C ALA A 9 9.72 -9.91 13.74
N ALA A 10 8.77 -10.22 14.61
CA ALA A 10 7.56 -10.97 14.32
C ALA A 10 6.36 -10.06 14.00
N HIS A 11 6.57 -8.76 13.86
CA HIS A 11 5.51 -7.77 13.57
C HIS A 11 4.29 -7.88 14.51
N GLY A 12 4.49 -8.42 15.72
CA GLY A 12 3.46 -8.58 16.76
C GLY A 12 2.58 -9.82 16.64
N VAL A 13 2.52 -10.49 15.49
CA VAL A 13 1.54 -11.56 15.21
C VAL A 13 2.09 -12.77 14.43
N LEU A 14 3.32 -12.72 13.94
CA LEU A 14 3.93 -13.88 13.28
C LEU A 14 4.37 -14.90 14.31
N ARG A 15 3.87 -16.11 14.23
CA ARG A 15 4.47 -17.27 14.87
C ARG A 15 5.28 -18.04 13.83
N LEU A 16 6.60 -18.02 13.95
CA LEU A 16 7.51 -18.74 13.05
C LEU A 16 8.13 -19.92 13.80
N ILE A 17 7.90 -21.14 13.31
CA ILE A 17 8.54 -22.34 13.84
C ILE A 17 9.78 -22.61 13.01
N LEU A 18 10.94 -22.63 13.66
CA LEU A 18 12.23 -22.88 13.03
C LEU A 18 12.79 -24.23 13.46
N GLU A 19 13.21 -25.03 12.50
CA GLU A 19 14.06 -26.19 12.68
C GLU A 19 15.52 -25.75 12.41
N LEU A 20 16.37 -25.91 13.41
CA LEU A 20 17.76 -25.42 13.37
C LEU A 20 18.74 -26.58 13.56
N ASP A 21 19.84 -26.49 12.82
CA ASP A 21 21.05 -27.26 13.09
C ASP A 21 22.16 -26.29 13.57
N GLY A 22 22.36 -26.25 14.89
CA GLY A 22 23.09 -25.16 15.51
C GLY A 22 22.33 -23.83 15.31
N GLU A 23 22.91 -22.89 14.57
CA GLU A 23 22.30 -21.61 14.19
C GLU A 23 21.78 -21.60 12.74
N VAL A 24 22.00 -22.68 11.98
CA VAL A 24 21.60 -22.75 10.58
C VAL A 24 20.16 -23.23 10.44
N VAL A 25 19.37 -22.51 9.68
CA VAL A 25 17.95 -22.81 9.44
C VAL A 25 17.82 -23.94 8.45
N GLN A 26 17.21 -25.05 8.88
CA GLN A 26 16.86 -26.18 8.02
C GLN A 26 15.45 -26.04 7.46
N ARG A 27 14.53 -25.45 8.25
CA ARG A 27 13.15 -25.21 7.86
C ARG A 27 12.57 -24.04 8.63
N ALA A 28 11.78 -23.23 7.93
CA ALA A 28 11.02 -22.12 8.49
C ALA A 28 9.53 -22.29 8.15
N ASP A 29 8.69 -22.50 9.18
CA ASP A 29 7.26 -22.74 9.02
C ASP A 29 6.45 -21.54 9.59
N PRO A 30 5.97 -20.62 8.74
CA PRO A 30 5.21 -19.46 9.16
C PRO A 30 3.76 -19.84 9.48
N HIS A 31 3.35 -19.63 10.72
CA HIS A 31 1.98 -19.78 11.16
C HIS A 31 1.29 -18.41 11.18
N ILE A 32 0.32 -18.24 10.30
CA ILE A 32 -0.48 -17.03 10.15
C ILE A 32 -1.89 -17.23 10.74
N GLY A 33 -2.68 -16.16 10.82
CA GLY A 33 -4.06 -16.19 11.26
C GLY A 33 -4.31 -15.54 12.62
N LEU A 34 -3.27 -15.11 13.35
CA LEU A 34 -3.45 -14.44 14.65
C LEU A 34 -4.13 -13.06 14.53
N LEU A 35 -4.12 -12.47 13.34
CA LEU A 35 -4.83 -11.23 13.01
C LEU A 35 -5.98 -11.46 12.02
N HIS A 36 -6.47 -12.69 11.87
CA HIS A 36 -7.60 -12.97 11.01
C HIS A 36 -8.89 -12.41 11.60
N ARG A 37 -9.54 -11.54 10.86
CA ARG A 37 -10.74 -10.80 11.27
C ARG A 37 -11.96 -11.15 10.42
N GLY A 38 -11.82 -12.06 9.46
CA GLY A 38 -12.88 -12.44 8.54
C GLY A 38 -13.31 -11.30 7.61
N THR A 39 -12.38 -10.41 7.23
CA THR A 39 -12.66 -9.18 6.48
C THR A 39 -13.41 -9.44 5.18
N GLU A 40 -12.99 -10.43 4.38
CA GLU A 40 -13.67 -10.78 3.14
C GLU A 40 -15.15 -11.14 3.39
N LYS A 41 -15.43 -11.93 4.43
CA LYS A 41 -16.78 -12.35 4.78
C LYS A 41 -17.61 -11.21 5.39
N LEU A 42 -17.01 -10.34 6.18
CA LEU A 42 -17.68 -9.18 6.75
C LEU A 42 -18.11 -8.19 5.65
N ILE A 43 -17.29 -7.99 4.63
CA ILE A 43 -17.60 -7.12 3.48
C ILE A 43 -18.86 -7.60 2.76
N GLU A 44 -19.09 -8.90 2.61
CA GLU A 44 -20.28 -9.48 1.99
C GLU A 44 -21.59 -9.12 2.73
N HIS A 45 -21.51 -8.75 4.02
CA HIS A 45 -22.64 -8.35 4.85
C HIS A 45 -22.79 -6.82 4.99
N LYS A 46 -21.93 -6.04 4.38
CA LYS A 46 -21.93 -4.57 4.43
C LYS A 46 -22.29 -3.98 3.07
N THR A 47 -22.89 -2.78 3.09
CA THR A 47 -23.02 -2.03 1.83
C THR A 47 -21.65 -1.65 1.28
N TYR A 48 -21.56 -1.37 -0.03
CA TYR A 48 -20.30 -0.97 -0.65
C TYR A 48 -19.65 0.23 0.07
N LEU A 49 -20.45 1.19 0.54
CA LEU A 49 -19.94 2.33 1.30
C LEU A 49 -19.42 1.94 2.68
N GLN A 50 -20.09 1.01 3.37
CA GLN A 50 -19.68 0.51 4.68
C GLN A 50 -18.50 -0.47 4.60
N ALA A 51 -18.26 -1.06 3.43
CA ALA A 51 -17.15 -1.98 3.20
C ALA A 51 -15.79 -1.26 3.10
N LEU A 52 -15.79 -0.01 2.65
CA LEU A 52 -14.57 0.76 2.37
C LEU A 52 -13.61 0.86 3.58
N PRO A 53 -14.05 1.16 4.82
CA PRO A 53 -13.16 1.24 5.98
C PRO A 53 -12.44 -0.06 6.34
N TYR A 54 -12.90 -1.21 5.87
CA TYR A 54 -12.19 -2.47 6.08
C TYR A 54 -10.88 -2.52 5.28
N PHE A 55 -10.84 -1.86 4.12
CA PHE A 55 -9.64 -1.81 3.28
C PHE A 55 -8.51 -1.01 3.94
N ASP A 56 -8.82 0.07 4.64
CA ASP A 56 -7.83 0.84 5.41
C ASP A 56 -7.05 -0.02 6.41
N ARG A 57 -7.68 -1.06 6.91
CA ARG A 57 -7.14 -1.93 7.98
C ARG A 57 -6.47 -3.18 7.45
N LEU A 58 -6.37 -3.34 6.15
CA LEU A 58 -5.62 -4.43 5.52
C LEU A 58 -4.13 -4.11 5.57
N ASP A 59 -3.65 -3.23 4.73
CA ASP A 59 -2.31 -2.67 4.89
C ASP A 59 -2.42 -1.31 5.60
N TYR A 60 -2.38 -1.33 6.92
CA TYR A 60 -2.52 -0.13 7.75
C TYR A 60 -1.31 0.81 7.66
N VAL A 61 -0.26 0.45 6.95
CA VAL A 61 0.90 1.33 6.69
C VAL A 61 0.65 2.22 5.47
N ALA A 62 -0.09 1.72 4.47
CA ALA A 62 -0.47 2.46 3.26
C ALA A 62 -1.98 2.31 2.97
N PRO A 63 -2.86 2.81 3.86
CA PRO A 63 -4.30 2.55 3.78
C PRO A 63 -4.94 3.06 2.50
N MET A 64 -4.57 4.25 2.02
CA MET A 64 -5.18 4.86 0.82
C MET A 64 -4.91 4.04 -0.46
N ASN A 65 -3.79 3.31 -0.55
CA ASN A 65 -3.55 2.41 -1.67
C ASN A 65 -4.51 1.22 -1.67
N GLN A 66 -4.97 0.78 -0.50
CA GLN A 66 -5.94 -0.31 -0.35
C GLN A 66 -7.36 0.16 -0.71
N GLU A 67 -7.75 1.36 -0.24
CA GLU A 67 -9.00 2.02 -0.63
C GLU A 67 -9.08 2.18 -2.16
N HIS A 68 -7.97 2.54 -2.79
CA HIS A 68 -7.86 2.78 -4.23
C HIS A 68 -8.33 1.57 -5.05
N ALA A 69 -7.83 0.37 -4.73
CA ALA A 69 -8.22 -0.85 -5.45
C ALA A 69 -9.72 -1.14 -5.36
N PHE A 70 -10.31 -0.95 -4.17
CA PHE A 70 -11.74 -1.18 -3.98
C PHE A 70 -12.59 -0.10 -4.66
N ALA A 71 -12.17 1.16 -4.60
CA ALA A 71 -12.85 2.26 -5.28
C ALA A 71 -12.88 2.02 -6.80
N LEU A 72 -11.73 1.71 -7.42
CA LEU A 72 -11.63 1.39 -8.85
C LEU A 72 -12.47 0.15 -9.23
N ALA A 73 -12.47 -0.91 -8.40
CA ALA A 73 -13.29 -2.10 -8.66
C ALA A 73 -14.79 -1.76 -8.67
N THR A 74 -15.23 -0.96 -7.71
CA THR A 74 -16.63 -0.53 -7.60
C THR A 74 -17.02 0.41 -8.75
N GLU A 75 -16.15 1.36 -9.10
CA GLU A 75 -16.32 2.28 -10.23
C GLU A 75 -16.46 1.54 -11.55
N LYS A 76 -15.64 0.52 -11.77
CA LYS A 76 -15.70 -0.32 -12.97
C LYS A 76 -17.03 -1.06 -13.11
N LEU A 77 -17.59 -1.58 -12.00
CA LEU A 77 -18.90 -2.23 -12.00
C LEU A 77 -20.04 -1.23 -12.17
N LEU A 78 -19.93 -0.01 -11.62
CA LEU A 78 -20.90 1.06 -11.75
C LEU A 78 -20.83 1.76 -13.12
N GLY A 79 -19.75 1.58 -13.89
CA GLY A 79 -19.51 2.29 -15.14
C GLY A 79 -19.31 3.81 -14.94
N ILE A 80 -18.71 4.22 -13.83
CA ILE A 80 -18.42 5.63 -13.52
C ILE A 80 -16.93 5.91 -13.56
N THR A 81 -16.59 7.13 -13.96
CA THR A 81 -15.21 7.62 -13.96
C THR A 81 -15.10 8.81 -13.01
N PRO A 82 -14.14 8.83 -12.09
CA PRO A 82 -13.93 9.97 -11.21
C PRO A 82 -13.49 11.21 -12.01
N PRO A 83 -13.81 12.42 -11.52
CA PRO A 83 -13.37 13.65 -12.16
C PRO A 83 -11.81 13.73 -12.24
N PRO A 84 -11.25 14.43 -13.25
CA PRO A 84 -9.80 14.52 -13.43
C PRO A 84 -9.05 15.04 -12.19
N ARG A 85 -9.59 16.07 -11.51
CA ARG A 85 -9.02 16.59 -10.26
C ARG A 85 -8.92 15.51 -9.19
N ALA A 86 -9.96 14.67 -9.04
CA ALA A 86 -9.96 13.56 -8.09
C ALA A 86 -8.89 12.50 -8.43
N GLN A 87 -8.71 12.19 -9.71
CA GLN A 87 -7.68 11.25 -10.16
C GLN A 87 -6.28 11.74 -9.79
N VAL A 88 -5.98 13.02 -10.06
CA VAL A 88 -4.70 13.65 -9.70
C VAL A 88 -4.46 13.60 -8.18
N ILE A 89 -5.47 13.92 -7.37
CA ILE A 89 -5.40 13.83 -5.90
C ILE A 89 -5.13 12.40 -5.45
N ARG A 90 -5.82 11.41 -6.04
CA ARG A 90 -5.60 9.99 -5.71
C ARG A 90 -4.17 9.57 -6.02
N VAL A 91 -3.61 9.96 -7.16
CA VAL A 91 -2.21 9.67 -7.50
C VAL A 91 -1.26 10.30 -6.50
N ALA A 92 -1.43 11.60 -6.17
CA ALA A 92 -0.57 12.27 -5.20
C ALA A 92 -0.57 11.57 -3.82
N PHE A 93 -1.73 11.18 -3.32
CA PHE A 93 -1.86 10.51 -2.03
C PHE A 93 -1.50 9.01 -2.08
N ALA A 94 -1.65 8.34 -3.21
CA ALA A 94 -1.17 6.96 -3.39
C ALA A 94 0.37 6.91 -3.35
N GLU A 95 1.03 7.88 -3.99
CA GLU A 95 2.50 7.97 -3.95
C GLU A 95 3.01 8.47 -2.59
N LEU A 96 2.29 9.37 -1.91
CA LEU A 96 2.57 9.69 -0.50
C LEU A 96 2.49 8.42 0.37
N GLY A 97 1.48 7.58 0.16
CA GLY A 97 1.34 6.29 0.84
C GLY A 97 2.52 5.37 0.61
N ARG A 98 3.04 5.31 -0.61
CA ARG A 98 4.24 4.54 -0.95
C ARG A 98 5.48 5.06 -0.22
N ILE A 99 5.68 6.37 -0.18
CA ILE A 99 6.78 7.01 0.54
C ILE A 99 6.71 6.69 2.03
N VAL A 100 5.56 6.90 2.65
CA VAL A 100 5.32 6.65 4.09
C VAL A 100 5.53 5.17 4.44
N ASN A 101 5.13 4.25 3.55
CA ASN A 101 5.39 2.82 3.70
C ASN A 101 6.88 2.49 3.62
N HIS A 102 7.57 2.99 2.61
CA HIS A 102 8.99 2.67 2.43
C HIS A 102 9.86 3.28 3.51
N LEU A 103 9.53 4.48 4.00
CA LEU A 103 10.19 5.07 5.17
C LEU A 103 10.08 4.13 6.38
N LEU A 104 8.90 3.59 6.67
CA LEU A 104 8.73 2.63 7.75
C LEU A 104 9.51 1.36 7.49
N ASN A 105 9.34 0.74 6.32
CA ASN A 105 9.97 -0.54 6.01
C ASN A 105 11.50 -0.46 6.08
N ILE A 106 12.12 0.52 5.40
CA ILE A 106 13.58 0.66 5.34
C ILE A 106 14.17 0.90 6.73
N THR A 107 13.52 1.74 7.52
CA THR A 107 14.04 2.12 8.82
C THR A 107 13.86 1.03 9.87
N THR A 108 12.76 0.27 9.83
CA THR A 108 12.58 -0.91 10.69
C THR A 108 13.47 -2.08 10.24
N PHE A 109 13.66 -2.26 8.94
CA PHE A 109 14.63 -3.22 8.42
C PHE A 109 16.07 -2.90 8.86
N ALA A 110 16.46 -1.63 8.83
CA ALA A 110 17.75 -1.20 9.37
C ALA A 110 17.86 -1.47 10.88
N LEU A 111 16.78 -1.25 11.64
CA LEU A 111 16.70 -1.58 13.06
C LEU A 111 16.88 -3.07 13.32
N ASP A 112 16.28 -3.93 12.51
CA ASP A 112 16.39 -5.40 12.61
C ASP A 112 17.82 -5.89 12.41
N VAL A 113 18.62 -5.19 11.61
CA VAL A 113 20.04 -5.48 11.44
C VAL A 113 20.96 -4.70 12.40
N GLY A 114 20.38 -3.95 13.36
CA GLY A 114 21.09 -3.29 14.46
C GLY A 114 21.34 -1.79 14.29
N ALA A 115 20.85 -1.14 13.24
CA ALA A 115 20.98 0.29 13.02
C ALA A 115 19.78 1.06 13.57
N ILE A 116 19.89 1.65 14.78
CA ILE A 116 18.78 2.33 15.48
C ILE A 116 18.51 3.74 14.91
N THR A 117 19.54 4.50 14.58
CA THR A 117 19.43 5.90 14.16
C THR A 117 18.53 6.12 12.94
N PRO A 118 18.58 5.30 11.88
CA PRO A 118 17.67 5.43 10.74
C PRO A 118 16.19 5.43 11.11
N ALA A 119 15.81 4.64 12.14
CA ALA A 119 14.42 4.57 12.59
C ALA A 119 13.94 5.93 13.10
N LEU A 120 14.75 6.65 13.86
CA LEU A 120 14.37 7.96 14.38
C LEU A 120 14.21 8.99 13.25
N TRP A 121 15.13 9.03 12.30
CA TRP A 121 15.09 9.99 11.19
C TRP A 121 13.93 9.71 10.21
N GLY A 122 13.74 8.45 9.84
CA GLY A 122 12.65 8.10 8.93
C GLY A 122 11.26 8.27 9.53
N PHE A 123 11.13 8.04 10.85
CA PHE A 123 9.84 8.27 11.53
C PHE A 123 9.50 9.76 11.69
N GLU A 124 10.50 10.67 11.77
CA GLU A 124 10.26 12.12 11.74
C GLU A 124 9.62 12.52 10.39
N GLU A 125 10.19 12.09 9.27
CA GLU A 125 9.62 12.42 7.96
C GLU A 125 8.30 11.68 7.69
N ARG A 126 8.17 10.46 8.18
CA ARG A 126 6.90 9.72 8.13
C ARG A 126 5.79 10.47 8.85
N GLU A 127 6.09 11.05 10.02
CA GLU A 127 5.12 11.87 10.78
C GLU A 127 4.62 13.06 9.97
N ARG A 128 5.50 13.75 9.23
CA ARG A 128 5.12 14.85 8.34
C ARG A 128 4.16 14.37 7.24
N GLY A 129 4.42 13.19 6.65
CA GLY A 129 3.52 12.57 5.69
C GLY A 129 2.13 12.27 6.27
N MET A 130 2.07 11.82 7.54
CA MET A 130 0.80 11.55 8.23
C MET A 130 0.01 12.83 8.55
N VAL A 131 0.69 13.96 8.78
CA VAL A 131 0.04 15.26 8.92
C VAL A 131 -0.68 15.67 7.62
N PHE A 132 -0.13 15.36 6.45
CA PHE A 132 -0.82 15.61 5.18
C PHE A 132 -2.09 14.74 5.04
N TYR A 133 -2.07 13.49 5.48
CA TYR A 133 -3.27 12.67 5.58
C TYR A 133 -4.34 13.31 6.47
N GLU A 134 -3.94 13.78 7.65
CA GLU A 134 -4.84 14.42 8.60
C GLU A 134 -5.47 15.70 8.02
N ARG A 135 -4.68 16.53 7.33
CA ARG A 135 -5.18 17.75 6.70
C ARG A 135 -6.17 17.48 5.58
N ALA A 136 -5.97 16.41 4.79
CA ALA A 136 -6.84 16.03 3.68
C ALA A 136 -8.11 15.31 4.14
N SER A 137 -8.02 14.45 5.15
CA SER A 137 -9.09 13.50 5.51
C SER A 137 -9.63 13.68 6.92
N GLY A 138 -8.93 14.38 7.79
CA GLY A 138 -9.22 14.46 9.22
C GLY A 138 -8.68 13.30 10.03
N ALA A 139 -7.99 12.32 9.41
CA ALA A 139 -7.42 11.16 10.07
C ALA A 139 -5.97 10.92 9.65
N ARG A 140 -5.11 10.59 10.61
CA ARG A 140 -3.67 10.36 10.39
C ARG A 140 -3.37 9.03 9.69
N LEU A 141 -4.24 8.03 9.84
CA LEU A 141 -4.09 6.69 9.28
C LEU A 141 -5.34 6.28 8.49
N HIS A 142 -6.27 5.62 9.09
CA HIS A 142 -7.47 5.05 8.46
C HIS A 142 -8.41 6.17 7.98
N ALA A 143 -8.10 6.70 6.81
CA ALA A 143 -8.65 7.96 6.32
C ALA A 143 -10.04 7.81 5.66
N ASN A 144 -10.33 6.65 5.05
CA ASN A 144 -11.53 6.44 4.25
C ASN A 144 -11.73 7.59 3.24
N TYR A 145 -10.65 7.95 2.57
CA TYR A 145 -10.56 9.16 1.76
C TYR A 145 -10.88 8.91 0.29
N PHE A 146 -10.36 7.83 -0.31
CA PHE A 146 -10.71 7.43 -1.67
C PHE A 146 -12.07 6.73 -1.62
N ARG A 147 -13.02 7.26 -2.38
CA ARG A 147 -14.37 6.72 -2.44
C ARG A 147 -14.78 6.47 -3.88
N PRO A 148 -15.65 5.49 -4.14
CA PRO A 148 -16.20 5.32 -5.47
C PRO A 148 -16.78 6.63 -6.03
N GLY A 149 -16.22 7.06 -7.17
CA GLY A 149 -16.56 8.32 -7.81
C GLY A 149 -15.66 9.51 -7.49
N GLY A 150 -14.61 9.35 -6.67
CA GLY A 150 -13.64 10.41 -6.40
C GLY A 150 -12.98 10.34 -5.03
N VAL A 151 -12.83 11.47 -4.36
CA VAL A 151 -12.28 11.62 -3.00
C VAL A 151 -13.27 12.31 -2.08
N ALA A 152 -13.18 12.03 -0.77
CA ALA A 152 -14.13 12.49 0.22
C ALA A 152 -14.19 14.02 0.38
N MET A 153 -13.05 14.67 0.28
CA MET A 153 -12.89 16.14 0.42
C MET A 153 -11.82 16.62 -0.56
N ASP A 154 -11.94 17.87 -0.99
CA ASP A 154 -10.92 18.54 -1.79
C ASP A 154 -9.72 18.93 -0.92
N ILE A 155 -8.59 19.16 -1.58
CA ILE A 155 -7.39 19.73 -0.96
C ILE A 155 -7.26 21.20 -1.34
N ASP A 156 -6.78 22.01 -0.40
CA ASP A 156 -6.47 23.42 -0.66
C ASP A 156 -5.06 23.59 -1.25
N ASP A 157 -4.83 24.74 -1.84
CA ASP A 157 -3.54 25.06 -2.48
C ASP A 157 -2.41 25.06 -1.43
N ALA A 158 -2.68 25.48 -0.19
CA ALA A 158 -1.71 25.49 0.89
C ALA A 158 -1.22 24.08 1.25
N LEU A 159 -2.11 23.09 1.23
CA LEU A 159 -1.72 21.68 1.44
C LEU A 159 -0.88 21.18 0.25
N ALA A 160 -1.28 21.51 -0.97
CA ALA A 160 -0.54 21.10 -2.17
C ALA A 160 0.87 21.69 -2.19
N ASP A 161 1.01 22.99 -1.85
CA ASP A 161 2.31 23.67 -1.76
C ASP A 161 3.20 23.07 -0.67
N ASP A 162 2.65 22.79 0.52
CA ASP A 162 3.39 22.18 1.62
C ASP A 162 3.86 20.76 1.27
N MET A 163 3.03 19.96 0.60
CA MET A 163 3.41 18.63 0.13
C MET A 163 4.54 18.71 -0.91
N ALA A 164 4.46 19.66 -1.85
CA ALA A 164 5.50 19.88 -2.86
C ALA A 164 6.81 20.36 -2.23
N ALA A 165 6.75 21.29 -1.29
CA ALA A 165 7.92 21.78 -0.56
C ALA A 165 8.58 20.67 0.25
N TRP A 166 7.78 19.83 0.91
CA TRP A 166 8.29 18.67 1.67
C TRP A 166 8.97 17.64 0.76
N ALA A 167 8.34 17.29 -0.36
CA ALA A 167 8.87 16.29 -1.29
C ALA A 167 10.19 16.74 -1.93
N SER A 168 10.30 18.01 -2.29
CA SER A 168 11.51 18.57 -2.95
C SER A 168 12.63 18.91 -1.97
N GLY A 169 12.35 19.09 -0.69
CA GLY A 169 13.30 19.52 0.34
C GLY A 169 13.56 18.46 1.41
N PRO A 170 12.81 18.47 2.53
CA PRO A 170 13.06 17.59 3.70
C PRO A 170 13.07 16.10 3.36
N LEU A 171 12.09 15.60 2.61
CA LEU A 171 12.03 14.19 2.21
C LEU A 171 13.23 13.78 1.37
N LYS A 172 13.57 14.58 0.36
CA LYS A 172 14.74 14.32 -0.49
C LYS A 172 16.00 14.22 0.35
N LYS A 173 16.22 15.18 1.27
CA LYS A 173 17.35 15.16 2.17
C LYS A 173 17.36 13.89 3.04
N CYS A 174 16.24 13.51 3.63
CA CYS A 174 16.14 12.28 4.44
C CYS A 174 16.50 11.03 3.63
N ILE A 175 16.01 10.92 2.39
CA ILE A 175 16.35 9.79 1.50
C ILE A 175 17.86 9.77 1.22
N ASP A 176 18.47 10.91 0.95
CA ASP A 176 19.90 11.01 0.67
C ASP A 176 20.73 10.69 1.91
N ASP A 177 20.37 11.21 3.10
CA ASP A 177 21.01 10.92 4.38
C ASP A 177 20.91 9.42 4.74
N LEU A 178 19.74 8.79 4.54
CA LEU A 178 19.54 7.35 4.76
C LEU A 178 20.35 6.51 3.76
N THR A 179 20.46 6.97 2.53
CA THR A 179 21.27 6.29 1.49
C THR A 179 22.74 6.32 1.87
N GLU A 180 23.27 7.47 2.26
CA GLU A 180 24.67 7.63 2.67
C GLU A 180 24.98 6.78 3.91
N LEU A 181 24.08 6.77 4.88
CA LEU A 181 24.27 6.04 6.14
C LEU A 181 24.26 4.52 5.95
N LEU A 182 23.40 3.98 5.08
CA LEU A 182 23.12 2.54 4.98
C LEU A 182 23.76 1.88 3.75
N ALA A 183 23.69 2.51 2.56
CA ALA A 183 24.05 1.81 1.32
C ALA A 183 25.54 1.43 1.28
N GLU A 184 26.43 2.28 1.79
CA GLU A 184 27.87 2.00 1.82
C GLU A 184 28.35 1.44 3.16
N ASN A 185 27.45 1.27 4.13
CA ASN A 185 27.82 0.74 5.44
C ASN A 185 28.23 -0.73 5.34
N ARG A 186 29.45 -1.02 5.80
CA ARG A 186 30.02 -2.38 5.72
C ARG A 186 29.19 -3.41 6.50
N ILE A 187 28.68 -3.05 7.68
CA ILE A 187 27.90 -3.98 8.51
C ILE A 187 26.56 -4.26 7.82
N PHE A 188 25.90 -3.21 7.32
CA PHE A 188 24.63 -3.36 6.61
C PHE A 188 24.79 -4.24 5.35
N LYS A 189 25.83 -4.01 4.56
CA LYS A 189 26.15 -4.84 3.39
C LYS A 189 26.39 -6.31 3.77
N GLN A 190 27.19 -6.57 4.82
CA GLN A 190 27.46 -7.95 5.29
C GLN A 190 26.21 -8.68 5.80
N ARG A 191 25.19 -7.93 6.25
CA ARG A 191 23.93 -8.48 6.75
C ARG A 191 22.84 -8.58 5.69
N THR A 192 23.05 -8.10 4.46
CA THR A 192 22.00 -8.00 3.45
C THR A 192 22.40 -8.48 2.06
N VAL A 193 23.68 -8.40 1.69
CA VAL A 193 24.19 -8.89 0.42
C VAL A 193 24.26 -10.42 0.44
N ASP A 194 23.79 -11.05 -0.62
CA ASP A 194 23.69 -12.50 -0.80
C ASP A 194 22.80 -13.20 0.25
N ILE A 195 22.00 -12.47 1.02
CA ILE A 195 21.04 -13.00 2.00
C ILE A 195 19.65 -13.05 1.39
N GLY A 196 18.99 -14.24 1.47
CA GLY A 196 17.64 -14.46 0.98
C GLY A 196 17.49 -14.20 -0.51
N VAL A 197 18.43 -14.68 -1.31
CA VAL A 197 18.45 -14.51 -2.76
C VAL A 197 17.29 -15.25 -3.41
N VAL A 198 16.56 -14.54 -4.29
CA VAL A 198 15.49 -15.11 -5.10
C VAL A 198 15.78 -14.82 -6.57
N SER A 199 15.92 -15.89 -7.35
CA SER A 199 16.13 -15.76 -8.79
C SER A 199 14.90 -15.20 -9.49
N ARG A 200 15.07 -14.69 -10.72
CA ARG A 200 13.97 -14.21 -11.56
C ARG A 200 12.90 -15.29 -11.77
N ALA A 201 13.33 -16.52 -12.02
CA ALA A 201 12.41 -17.64 -12.25
C ALA A 201 11.62 -18.02 -10.99
N ASP A 202 12.29 -18.06 -9.84
CA ASP A 202 11.66 -18.35 -8.56
C ASP A 202 10.70 -17.24 -8.15
N ALA A 203 11.07 -15.97 -8.33
CA ALA A 203 10.21 -14.83 -8.04
C ALA A 203 8.88 -14.88 -8.82
N GLN A 204 8.94 -15.29 -10.09
CA GLN A 204 7.74 -15.49 -10.91
C GLN A 204 6.94 -16.72 -10.48
N ALA A 205 7.60 -17.84 -10.17
CA ALA A 205 6.96 -19.08 -9.74
C ALA A 205 6.24 -18.93 -8.39
N TRP A 206 6.81 -18.16 -7.44
CA TRP A 206 6.20 -17.86 -6.15
C TRP A 206 5.14 -16.76 -6.21
N GLY A 207 4.91 -16.13 -7.38
CA GLY A 207 3.93 -15.06 -7.56
C GLY A 207 4.31 -13.75 -6.88
N PHE A 208 5.60 -13.44 -6.82
CA PHE A 208 6.10 -12.16 -6.30
C PHE A 208 5.63 -10.99 -7.16
N SER A 209 5.46 -9.85 -6.53
CA SER A 209 5.09 -8.60 -7.17
C SER A 209 5.79 -7.43 -6.47
N GLY A 210 5.72 -6.24 -7.08
CA GLY A 210 6.30 -5.03 -6.49
C GLY A 210 7.82 -5.09 -6.32
N PRO A 211 8.35 -4.46 -5.26
CA PRO A 211 9.79 -4.42 -4.99
C PRO A 211 10.45 -5.80 -4.91
N MET A 212 9.73 -6.80 -4.43
CA MET A 212 10.24 -8.18 -4.37
C MET A 212 10.53 -8.74 -5.75
N LEU A 213 9.64 -8.55 -6.71
CA LEU A 213 9.81 -8.99 -8.09
C LEU A 213 10.85 -8.14 -8.84
N ARG A 214 10.80 -6.82 -8.64
CA ARG A 214 11.73 -5.88 -9.29
C ARG A 214 13.18 -6.08 -8.83
N ALA A 215 13.40 -6.39 -7.56
CA ALA A 215 14.73 -6.72 -7.05
C ALA A 215 15.34 -7.95 -7.71
N SER A 216 14.53 -8.90 -8.17
CA SER A 216 14.93 -10.11 -8.91
C SER A 216 15.07 -9.89 -10.43
N GLY A 217 15.07 -8.65 -10.91
CA GLY A 217 15.38 -8.33 -12.30
C GLY A 217 14.20 -8.29 -13.26
N VAL A 218 12.96 -8.17 -12.77
CA VAL A 218 11.75 -8.08 -13.61
C VAL A 218 11.18 -6.66 -13.54
N ALA A 219 11.20 -5.96 -14.68
CA ALA A 219 10.64 -4.61 -14.80
C ALA A 219 9.11 -4.66 -14.97
N TRP A 220 8.39 -5.04 -13.91
CA TRP A 220 6.94 -5.09 -13.88
C TRP A 220 6.39 -4.11 -12.87
N ASP A 221 5.51 -3.22 -13.34
CA ASP A 221 4.82 -2.23 -12.53
C ASP A 221 3.44 -1.94 -13.15
N LEU A 222 2.37 -2.11 -12.39
CA LEU A 222 1.01 -1.92 -12.88
C LEU A 222 0.72 -0.47 -13.29
N ARG A 223 1.41 0.50 -12.70
CA ARG A 223 1.27 1.91 -13.07
C ARG A 223 1.66 2.19 -14.53
N LYS A 224 2.56 1.36 -15.11
CA LYS A 224 2.94 1.42 -16.53
C LYS A 224 2.32 0.31 -17.38
N ALA A 225 2.18 -0.91 -16.83
CA ALA A 225 1.66 -2.05 -17.59
C ALA A 225 0.14 -1.99 -17.80
N GLN A 226 -0.59 -1.47 -16.81
CA GLN A 226 -2.03 -1.28 -16.83
C GLN A 226 -2.41 0.01 -16.10
N PRO A 227 -2.16 1.17 -16.71
CA PRO A 227 -2.37 2.48 -16.07
C PRO A 227 -3.81 2.68 -15.58
N TYR A 228 -3.95 3.35 -14.46
CA TYR A 228 -5.21 3.77 -13.85
C TYR A 228 -5.05 5.21 -13.33
N ASP A 229 -6.16 5.93 -13.19
CA ASP A 229 -6.22 7.33 -12.69
C ASP A 229 -5.15 8.27 -13.31
N GLY A 230 -4.82 8.06 -14.60
CA GLY A 230 -3.90 8.93 -15.34
C GLY A 230 -2.40 8.68 -15.09
N TYR A 231 -2.01 7.53 -14.53
CA TYR A 231 -0.58 7.20 -14.35
C TYR A 231 0.24 7.20 -15.65
N ASP A 232 -0.39 7.01 -16.80
CA ASP A 232 0.22 7.10 -18.13
C ASP A 232 0.69 8.51 -18.52
N THR A 233 0.24 9.54 -17.82
CA THR A 233 0.63 10.95 -18.06
C THR A 233 1.87 11.37 -17.25
N TYR A 234 2.32 10.56 -16.30
CA TYR A 234 3.48 10.87 -15.45
C TYR A 234 4.75 10.20 -15.96
N ASP A 235 5.83 10.97 -15.91
CA ASP A 235 7.16 10.48 -16.24
C ASP A 235 7.86 9.95 -14.98
N PHE A 236 8.24 8.67 -15.00
CA PHE A 236 8.99 8.01 -13.93
C PHE A 236 9.65 6.73 -14.44
N ASP A 237 10.70 6.31 -13.79
CA ASP A 237 11.39 5.07 -14.08
C ASP A 237 10.93 3.93 -13.14
N ILE A 238 11.02 2.69 -13.63
CA ILE A 238 10.81 1.50 -12.82
C ILE A 238 12.17 1.02 -12.30
N PRO A 239 12.47 1.16 -11.01
CA PRO A 239 13.73 0.69 -10.46
C PRO A 239 13.78 -0.84 -10.48
N VAL A 240 14.88 -1.40 -10.98
CA VAL A 240 15.07 -2.84 -11.14
C VAL A 240 16.43 -3.25 -10.57
N GLY A 241 16.41 -4.20 -9.63
CA GLY A 241 17.61 -4.85 -9.10
C GLY A 241 18.13 -5.95 -10.01
N LYS A 242 19.20 -6.60 -9.60
CA LYS A 242 19.83 -7.71 -10.36
C LYS A 242 20.02 -8.97 -9.53
N THR A 243 20.33 -8.83 -8.24
CA THR A 243 20.76 -9.94 -7.37
C THR A 243 19.60 -10.65 -6.68
N GLY A 244 18.47 -9.99 -6.48
CA GLY A 244 17.30 -10.56 -5.81
C GLY A 244 17.50 -10.85 -4.33
N ASP A 245 18.50 -10.25 -3.68
CA ASP A 245 18.82 -10.37 -2.27
C ASP A 245 18.15 -9.26 -1.42
N CYS A 246 18.34 -9.30 -0.12
CA CYS A 246 17.83 -8.27 0.79
C CYS A 246 18.40 -6.88 0.46
N TYR A 247 19.65 -6.79 0.01
CA TYR A 247 20.27 -5.53 -0.36
C TYR A 247 19.65 -4.92 -1.63
N ALA A 248 19.41 -5.73 -2.66
CA ALA A 248 18.73 -5.28 -3.87
C ALA A 248 17.31 -4.77 -3.57
N ARG A 249 16.57 -5.44 -2.67
CA ARG A 249 15.23 -5.00 -2.23
C ARG A 249 15.28 -3.65 -1.53
N PHE A 250 16.30 -3.44 -0.69
CA PHE A 250 16.55 -2.15 -0.05
C PHE A 250 16.79 -1.06 -1.09
N LEU A 251 17.71 -1.28 -2.04
CA LEU A 251 18.03 -0.28 -3.07
C LEU A 251 16.84 0.05 -3.96
N VAL A 252 16.05 -0.95 -4.35
CA VAL A 252 14.81 -0.74 -5.14
C VAL A 252 13.85 0.16 -4.39
N ARG A 253 13.60 -0.06 -3.10
CA ARG A 253 12.70 0.78 -2.30
C ARG A 253 13.22 2.20 -2.10
N MET A 254 14.54 2.37 -1.94
CA MET A 254 15.15 3.70 -1.87
C MET A 254 14.90 4.50 -3.16
N GLU A 255 15.07 3.86 -4.30
CA GLU A 255 14.81 4.52 -5.58
C GLU A 255 13.31 4.72 -5.83
N GLU A 256 12.46 3.79 -5.44
CA GLU A 256 11.01 3.96 -5.52
C GLU A 256 10.52 5.18 -4.73
N MET A 257 11.10 5.51 -3.59
CA MET A 257 10.75 6.73 -2.87
C MET A 257 11.08 7.99 -3.68
N ARG A 258 12.23 8.00 -4.38
CA ARG A 258 12.61 9.14 -5.25
C ARG A 258 11.64 9.27 -6.41
N GLN A 259 11.30 8.17 -7.07
CA GLN A 259 10.33 8.15 -8.17
C GLN A 259 8.93 8.56 -7.70
N SER A 260 8.50 8.11 -6.53
CA SER A 260 7.21 8.49 -5.94
C SER A 260 7.15 9.97 -5.58
N ALA A 261 8.22 10.52 -5.03
CA ALA A 261 8.30 11.97 -4.79
C ALA A 261 8.21 12.76 -6.11
N TRP A 262 8.85 12.26 -7.18
CA TRP A 262 8.80 12.87 -8.50
C TRP A 262 7.39 12.80 -9.12
N ILE A 263 6.71 11.65 -9.05
CA ILE A 263 5.31 11.51 -9.50
C ILE A 263 4.40 12.46 -8.71
N MET A 264 4.55 12.52 -7.39
CA MET A 264 3.75 13.39 -6.53
C MET A 264 3.92 14.87 -6.91
N LEU A 265 5.15 15.32 -7.19
CA LEU A 265 5.41 16.70 -7.65
C LEU A 265 4.74 16.99 -9.00
N GLN A 266 4.80 16.04 -9.96
CA GLN A 266 4.11 16.17 -11.23
C GLN A 266 2.60 16.24 -11.06
N ALA A 267 2.03 15.38 -10.20
CA ALA A 267 0.60 15.35 -9.91
C ALA A 267 0.14 16.67 -9.28
N LEU A 268 0.83 17.16 -8.27
CA LEU A 268 0.51 18.45 -7.64
C LEU A 268 0.59 19.61 -8.63
N GLY A 269 1.55 19.58 -9.56
CA GLY A 269 1.67 20.57 -10.64
C GLY A 269 0.56 20.51 -11.69
N GLN A 270 -0.18 19.41 -11.76
CA GLN A 270 -1.33 19.21 -12.69
C GLN A 270 -2.69 19.49 -12.04
N LEU A 271 -2.72 19.92 -10.78
CA LEU A 271 -3.98 20.24 -10.11
C LEU A 271 -4.70 21.41 -10.82
N THR A 272 -5.88 21.10 -11.37
CA THR A 272 -6.76 22.09 -11.98
C THR A 272 -8.04 22.25 -11.16
N PRO A 273 -8.64 23.44 -11.12
CA PRO A 273 -9.93 23.63 -10.47
C PRO A 273 -11.01 22.71 -11.07
N GLY A 274 -11.84 22.11 -10.21
CA GLY A 274 -12.89 21.23 -10.67
C GLY A 274 -13.51 20.41 -9.54
N PRO A 275 -14.54 19.60 -9.85
CA PRO A 275 -15.14 18.71 -8.87
C PRO A 275 -14.16 17.59 -8.47
N VAL A 276 -14.27 17.14 -7.22
CA VAL A 276 -13.46 16.01 -6.69
C VAL A 276 -14.29 14.75 -6.49
N MET A 277 -15.56 14.79 -6.82
CA MET A 277 -16.50 13.68 -6.72
C MET A 277 -17.47 13.71 -7.88
N THR A 278 -17.91 12.53 -8.33
CA THR A 278 -18.93 12.39 -9.38
C THR A 278 -20.21 13.16 -9.04
N GLU A 279 -20.86 13.68 -10.07
CA GLU A 279 -22.16 14.35 -9.93
C GLU A 279 -23.34 13.37 -9.76
N ASN A 280 -23.10 12.08 -9.89
CA ASN A 280 -24.12 11.05 -9.69
C ASN A 280 -24.53 10.95 -8.22
N ARG A 281 -25.63 11.63 -7.85
CA ARG A 281 -26.16 11.68 -6.48
C ARG A 281 -26.67 10.33 -5.95
N LYS A 282 -26.77 9.32 -6.78
CA LYS A 282 -27.09 7.96 -6.34
C LYS A 282 -25.87 7.24 -5.75
N VAL A 283 -24.66 7.70 -6.07
CA VAL A 283 -23.40 7.11 -5.61
C VAL A 283 -22.67 8.05 -4.64
N ALA A 284 -22.71 9.35 -4.93
CA ALA A 284 -22.02 10.37 -4.15
C ALA A 284 -23.00 11.22 -3.33
N PRO A 285 -22.66 11.59 -2.07
CA PRO A 285 -23.53 12.43 -1.26
C PRO A 285 -23.65 13.83 -1.88
N PRO A 286 -24.87 14.42 -1.85
CA PRO A 286 -25.06 15.80 -2.28
C PRO A 286 -24.39 16.77 -1.30
N PRO A 287 -24.00 17.98 -1.78
CA PRO A 287 -23.49 19.03 -0.91
C PRO A 287 -24.50 19.41 0.17
N ARG A 288 -24.02 19.69 1.40
CA ARG A 288 -24.87 20.05 2.54
C ARG A 288 -25.78 21.25 2.28
N ALA A 289 -25.32 22.24 1.49
CA ALA A 289 -26.09 23.39 1.12
C ALA A 289 -27.26 23.02 0.20
N GLU A 290 -27.09 22.08 -0.69
CA GLU A 290 -28.11 21.59 -1.62
C GLU A 290 -29.23 20.85 -0.87
N MET A 291 -28.88 20.02 0.13
CA MET A 291 -29.86 19.31 0.95
C MET A 291 -30.83 20.24 1.70
N LYS A 292 -30.42 21.46 2.01
CA LYS A 292 -31.27 22.46 2.65
C LYS A 292 -32.30 23.13 1.72
N ARG A 293 -32.15 22.96 0.40
CA ARG A 293 -32.94 23.63 -0.63
C ARG A 293 -33.68 22.69 -1.55
N SER A 294 -33.25 21.43 -1.64
CA SER A 294 -33.80 20.42 -2.54
C SER A 294 -34.24 19.18 -1.74
N MET A 295 -35.53 18.84 -1.87
CA MET A 295 -36.08 17.61 -1.31
C MET A 295 -35.39 16.36 -1.91
N GLU A 296 -35.13 16.37 -3.21
CA GLU A 296 -34.47 15.28 -3.93
C GLU A 296 -33.07 15.04 -3.35
N ALA A 297 -32.28 16.08 -3.14
CA ALA A 297 -30.96 15.98 -2.53
C ALA A 297 -31.03 15.37 -1.11
N THR A 298 -32.03 15.76 -0.33
CA THR A 298 -32.26 15.19 1.02
C THR A 298 -32.59 13.70 0.94
N ILE A 299 -33.42 13.29 -0.01
CA ILE A 299 -33.78 11.87 -0.23
C ILE A 299 -32.55 11.08 -0.66
N HIS A 300 -31.74 11.57 -1.60
CA HIS A 300 -30.52 10.91 -2.03
C HIS A 300 -29.54 10.74 -0.89
N HIS A 301 -29.32 11.76 -0.06
CA HIS A 301 -28.49 11.67 1.12
C HIS A 301 -28.98 10.59 2.09
N PHE A 302 -30.28 10.63 2.43
CA PHE A 302 -30.89 9.67 3.35
C PHE A 302 -30.73 8.22 2.83
N LYS A 303 -31.08 7.99 1.56
CA LYS A 303 -30.98 6.64 0.96
C LYS A 303 -29.53 6.15 0.87
N LEU A 304 -28.58 7.02 0.53
CA LEU A 304 -27.18 6.66 0.42
C LEU A 304 -26.61 6.12 1.75
N PHE A 305 -26.97 6.76 2.87
CA PHE A 305 -26.43 6.38 4.18
C PHE A 305 -27.25 5.33 4.92
N THR A 306 -28.49 5.07 4.53
CA THR A 306 -29.35 4.03 5.14
C THR A 306 -29.35 2.73 4.30
N GLU A 307 -29.59 2.83 3.00
CA GLU A 307 -29.70 1.70 2.08
C GLU A 307 -28.39 1.45 1.32
N GLY A 308 -27.64 2.51 0.99
CA GLY A 308 -26.52 2.47 0.07
C GLY A 308 -26.96 2.49 -1.40
N TYR A 309 -26.00 2.37 -2.31
CA TYR A 309 -26.26 2.28 -3.75
C TYR A 309 -26.22 0.82 -4.21
N HIS A 310 -27.01 0.53 -5.25
CA HIS A 310 -27.01 -0.77 -5.91
C HIS A 310 -25.94 -0.82 -6.99
N VAL A 311 -25.23 -1.92 -7.09
CA VAL A 311 -24.23 -2.17 -8.13
C VAL A 311 -24.78 -3.19 -9.10
N PRO A 312 -24.76 -2.92 -10.42
CA PRO A 312 -25.25 -3.87 -11.43
C PRO A 312 -24.59 -5.24 -11.30
N GLU A 313 -25.33 -6.29 -11.68
CA GLU A 313 -24.80 -7.65 -11.72
C GLU A 313 -23.55 -7.73 -12.60
N GLY A 314 -22.50 -8.34 -12.09
CA GLY A 314 -21.24 -8.47 -12.79
C GLY A 314 -20.09 -8.84 -11.86
N GLN A 315 -18.92 -9.01 -12.45
CA GLN A 315 -17.70 -9.28 -11.71
C GLN A 315 -16.50 -8.53 -12.30
N THR A 316 -15.56 -8.18 -11.46
CA THR A 316 -14.32 -7.55 -11.88
C THR A 316 -13.15 -7.97 -10.98
N TYR A 317 -11.97 -8.10 -11.59
CA TYR A 317 -10.71 -8.06 -10.85
C TYR A 317 -10.04 -6.73 -11.16
N THR A 318 -9.68 -6.01 -10.15
CA THR A 318 -8.99 -4.72 -10.27
C THR A 318 -7.82 -4.71 -9.31
N ALA A 319 -6.66 -4.39 -9.81
CA ALA A 319 -5.43 -4.35 -9.03
C ALA A 319 -4.75 -2.99 -9.16
N VAL A 320 -4.04 -2.60 -8.12
CA VAL A 320 -3.18 -1.41 -8.07
C VAL A 320 -1.77 -1.81 -7.66
N GLU A 321 -0.81 -1.01 -8.06
CA GLU A 321 0.56 -1.14 -7.58
C GLU A 321 0.64 -0.51 -6.18
N ALA A 322 0.41 -1.30 -5.14
CA ALA A 322 0.60 -0.88 -3.76
C ALA A 322 2.11 -0.90 -3.39
N PRO A 323 2.53 -0.26 -2.30
CA PRO A 323 3.96 -0.21 -1.91
C PRO A 323 4.61 -1.58 -1.76
N LYS A 324 3.85 -2.57 -1.31
CA LYS A 324 4.32 -3.95 -1.10
C LYS A 324 4.25 -4.81 -2.36
N GLY A 325 3.51 -4.37 -3.37
CA GLY A 325 3.31 -5.04 -4.63
C GLY A 325 1.89 -4.95 -5.14
N GLU A 326 1.51 -5.85 -6.04
CA GLU A 326 0.16 -5.88 -6.61
C GLU A 326 -0.87 -6.20 -5.52
N PHE A 327 -1.69 -5.23 -5.18
CA PHE A 327 -2.87 -5.41 -4.35
C PHE A 327 -4.11 -5.47 -5.24
N GLY A 328 -4.86 -6.55 -5.17
CA GLY A 328 -6.00 -6.79 -6.06
C GLY A 328 -7.28 -7.13 -5.32
N VAL A 329 -8.40 -6.67 -5.88
CA VAL A 329 -9.75 -6.95 -5.39
C VAL A 329 -10.55 -7.62 -6.49
N TRP A 330 -10.99 -8.84 -6.24
CA TRP A 330 -12.00 -9.49 -7.05
C TRP A 330 -13.37 -9.30 -6.40
N LEU A 331 -14.24 -8.63 -7.12
CA LEU A 331 -15.54 -8.19 -6.63
C LEU A 331 -16.63 -8.77 -7.53
N VAL A 332 -17.63 -9.42 -6.92
CA VAL A 332 -18.82 -9.94 -7.59
C VAL A 332 -20.03 -9.21 -7.02
N ALA A 333 -20.84 -8.66 -7.90
CA ALA A 333 -22.11 -7.98 -7.60
C ALA A 333 -23.28 -8.78 -8.18
N ASP A 334 -24.38 -8.84 -7.44
CA ASP A 334 -25.63 -9.55 -7.81
C ASP A 334 -26.80 -8.58 -8.07
N GLY A 335 -26.53 -7.31 -8.29
CA GLY A 335 -27.56 -6.27 -8.46
C GLY A 335 -28.04 -5.65 -7.15
N THR A 336 -27.54 -6.12 -5.99
CA THR A 336 -27.92 -5.58 -4.67
C THR A 336 -27.01 -4.45 -4.22
N ASN A 337 -27.27 -3.92 -3.03
CA ASN A 337 -26.47 -2.89 -2.37
C ASN A 337 -25.27 -3.45 -1.59
N ARG A 338 -25.02 -4.76 -1.70
CA ARG A 338 -23.92 -5.47 -0.99
C ARG A 338 -23.13 -6.30 -1.99
N PRO A 339 -21.82 -6.44 -1.81
CA PRO A 339 -21.05 -7.39 -2.59
C PRO A 339 -21.53 -8.83 -2.34
N TRP A 340 -21.77 -9.59 -3.42
CA TRP A 340 -22.04 -11.03 -3.30
C TRP A 340 -20.78 -11.77 -2.88
N ARG A 341 -19.64 -11.40 -3.43
CA ARG A 341 -18.33 -11.92 -3.06
C ARG A 341 -17.27 -10.85 -3.17
N CYS A 342 -16.41 -10.79 -2.16
CA CYS A 342 -15.19 -10.01 -2.20
C CYS A 342 -14.01 -10.92 -1.88
N ARG A 343 -13.01 -10.96 -2.76
CA ARG A 343 -11.77 -11.66 -2.51
C ARG A 343 -10.59 -10.70 -2.70
N ILE A 344 -9.65 -10.77 -1.77
CA ILE A 344 -8.53 -9.85 -1.70
C ILE A 344 -7.24 -10.63 -2.02
N ARG A 345 -6.50 -10.14 -3.02
CA ARG A 345 -5.14 -10.58 -3.28
C ARG A 345 -4.18 -9.63 -2.55
N ALA A 346 -3.58 -10.13 -1.50
CA ALA A 346 -2.55 -9.42 -0.75
C ALA A 346 -1.16 -9.85 -1.24
N PRO A 347 -0.26 -8.93 -1.60
CA PRO A 347 1.09 -9.27 -2.07
C PRO A 347 1.90 -9.96 -0.97
N GLY A 348 1.78 -9.52 0.28
CA GLY A 348 2.50 -10.07 1.42
C GLY A 348 2.20 -11.55 1.69
N PHE A 349 1.01 -12.05 1.32
CA PHE A 349 0.67 -13.46 1.49
C PHE A 349 1.54 -14.37 0.62
N ALA A 350 1.76 -14.01 -0.65
CA ALA A 350 2.65 -14.74 -1.55
C ALA A 350 4.12 -14.62 -1.13
N HIS A 351 4.54 -13.41 -0.71
CA HIS A 351 5.91 -13.17 -0.27
C HIS A 351 6.26 -13.97 0.98
N LEU A 352 5.37 -14.01 1.97
CA LEU A 352 5.60 -14.76 3.22
C LEU A 352 5.66 -16.26 2.99
N GLN A 353 4.92 -16.80 2.02
CA GLN A 353 4.95 -18.22 1.68
C GLN A 353 6.34 -18.69 1.25
N ALA A 354 7.13 -17.83 0.61
CA ALA A 354 8.48 -18.15 0.18
C ALA A 354 9.54 -18.06 1.30
N LEU A 355 9.16 -17.67 2.52
CA LEU A 355 10.10 -17.47 3.63
C LEU A 355 10.94 -18.73 3.93
N ASP A 356 10.32 -19.92 3.88
CA ASP A 356 11.05 -21.18 4.09
C ASP A 356 12.16 -21.36 3.04
N PHE A 357 11.80 -21.19 1.78
CA PHE A 357 12.74 -21.28 0.65
C PHE A 357 13.91 -20.31 0.79
N MET A 358 13.61 -19.07 1.18
CA MET A 358 14.60 -17.99 1.31
C MET A 358 15.51 -18.13 2.52
N SER A 359 15.04 -18.82 3.58
CA SER A 359 15.75 -18.91 4.86
C SER A 359 16.63 -20.17 4.99
N ARG A 360 16.39 -21.19 4.17
CA ARG A 360 17.15 -22.46 4.25
C ARG A 360 18.63 -22.25 4.01
N GLY A 361 19.45 -22.80 4.91
CA GLY A 361 20.91 -22.69 4.83
C GLY A 361 21.49 -21.37 5.32
N HIS A 362 20.64 -20.40 5.66
CA HIS A 362 21.04 -19.15 6.30
C HIS A 362 21.02 -19.27 7.82
N MET A 363 21.63 -18.31 8.50
CA MET A 363 21.64 -18.27 9.96
C MET A 363 20.31 -17.71 10.50
N LEU A 364 20.00 -18.00 11.76
CA LEU A 364 18.84 -17.43 12.46
C LEU A 364 18.78 -15.91 12.35
N ALA A 365 19.91 -15.24 12.50
CA ALA A 365 19.98 -13.77 12.37
C ALA A 365 19.65 -13.27 10.96
N ASP A 366 19.95 -14.05 9.92
CA ASP A 366 19.62 -13.73 8.52
C ASP A 366 18.13 -13.87 8.25
N THR A 367 17.46 -14.82 8.93
CA THR A 367 16.00 -14.96 8.83
C THR A 367 15.27 -13.67 9.23
N VAL A 368 15.77 -12.99 10.27
CA VAL A 368 15.21 -11.69 10.69
C VAL A 368 15.38 -10.64 9.59
N ALA A 369 16.57 -10.56 8.97
CA ALA A 369 16.81 -9.66 7.84
C ALA A 369 15.92 -9.99 6.62
N ILE A 370 15.73 -11.29 6.33
CA ILE A 370 14.83 -11.73 5.26
C ILE A 370 13.41 -11.26 5.53
N ILE A 371 12.86 -11.49 6.73
CA ILE A 371 11.51 -11.05 7.12
C ILE A 371 11.35 -9.53 6.94
N GLY A 372 12.30 -8.73 7.45
CA GLY A 372 12.29 -7.28 7.29
C GLY A 372 12.29 -6.84 5.82
N SER A 373 13.02 -7.57 4.96
CA SER A 373 13.08 -7.26 3.53
C SER A 373 11.80 -7.59 2.75
N LEU A 374 10.94 -8.49 3.27
CA LEU A 374 9.66 -8.86 2.65
C LEU A 374 8.61 -7.74 2.72
N ASP A 375 8.73 -6.82 3.66
CA ASP A 375 7.75 -5.76 3.91
C ASP A 375 6.34 -6.30 4.17
N ILE A 376 6.21 -7.22 5.10
CA ILE A 376 4.95 -7.88 5.42
C ILE A 376 4.12 -7.10 6.43
N VAL A 377 2.80 -7.03 6.20
CA VAL A 377 1.81 -6.51 7.15
C VAL A 377 0.70 -7.53 7.32
N PHE A 378 0.49 -7.98 8.55
CA PHE A 378 -0.43 -9.09 8.82
C PHE A 378 -1.90 -8.72 8.67
N GLY A 379 -2.23 -7.43 8.65
CA GLY A 379 -3.58 -6.99 8.35
C GLY A 379 -4.06 -7.42 6.95
N GLU A 380 -3.19 -7.39 5.94
CA GLU A 380 -3.51 -7.85 4.58
C GLU A 380 -3.27 -9.37 4.40
N ILE A 381 -2.33 -9.95 5.13
CA ILE A 381 -2.01 -11.38 5.04
C ILE A 381 -3.14 -12.20 5.63
N ASP A 382 -3.57 -11.89 6.83
CA ASP A 382 -4.60 -12.63 7.58
C ASP A 382 -6.03 -12.26 7.17
N ARG A 383 -6.29 -11.03 6.72
CA ARG A 383 -7.56 -10.44 6.22
C ARG A 383 -8.75 -10.50 7.17
#